data_7cff3a844885bbc92700008d64c3572b
#
_entry.id   7cff3a844885bbc92700008d64c3572b
#
_cell.length_a   1.000
_cell.length_b   1.000
_cell.length_c   1.000
_cell.angle_alpha   90.00
_cell.angle_beta   90.00
_cell.angle_gamma   90.00
#
_symmetry.space_group_name_H-M   'P 1'
#
loop_
_entity.id
_entity.type
_entity.pdbx_description
1 polymer ?
#
loop_
_entity_poly.entity_id
_entity_poly.type
_entity_poly.pdbx_seq_one_letter_code
_entity_poly.pdbx_strand_id
1 'polypeptide(L)'
;TAGLTFTYFENPTDAQNNNIVASITNPTVYTNQVVSNDVVYVRVENTNGCFRVGQLNLSVSTTSIPTTFQKVFTVCDDVLSGSNTDGIATFNFSSVTSQIQALYPVGQLLTIKYYKNQADALAEQNYITDISNYTNIGYPINQNIYVRVDSQANNDCLGLGHHITLNVERIPFIENLVINHCDDNQDGAFGFDTSALQTT
;
A
#
# COMPACT_ATOMS: atom_id res chain seq x y z
N THR A 1 19.77 -20.36 19.51
CA THR A 1 19.88 -21.82 19.62
C THR A 1 21.24 -22.25 19.10
N ALA A 2 22.28 -22.09 19.96
CA ALA A 2 23.65 -22.47 19.62
C ALA A 2 23.72 -23.98 19.39
N GLY A 3 24.36 -24.40 18.29
CA GLY A 3 24.63 -25.81 17.99
C GLY A 3 23.50 -26.60 17.31
N LEU A 4 22.47 -25.92 16.77
CA LEU A 4 21.45 -26.56 15.94
C LEU A 4 21.59 -26.13 14.47
N THR A 5 21.49 -27.11 13.58
CA THR A 5 21.41 -26.88 12.11
C THR A 5 19.99 -27.13 11.66
N PHE A 6 19.50 -26.24 10.82
CA PHE A 6 18.16 -26.30 10.21
C PHE A 6 18.32 -26.49 8.70
N THR A 7 17.71 -27.55 8.16
CA THR A 7 17.68 -27.84 6.72
C THR A 7 16.24 -28.07 6.30
N TYR A 8 15.83 -27.51 5.17
CA TYR A 8 14.46 -27.53 4.70
C TYR A 8 14.33 -28.38 3.45
N PHE A 9 13.21 -29.09 3.30
CA PHE A 9 12.94 -30.04 2.21
C PHE A 9 11.47 -30.00 1.79
N GLU A 10 11.23 -30.27 0.52
CA GLU A 10 9.88 -30.45 -0.02
C GLU A 10 9.28 -31.84 0.33
N ASN A 11 10.12 -32.81 0.62
CA ASN A 11 9.75 -34.21 0.80
C ASN A 11 10.16 -34.71 2.18
N PRO A 12 9.26 -35.39 2.94
CA PRO A 12 9.57 -35.91 4.25
C PRO A 12 10.67 -37.00 4.23
N THR A 13 10.75 -37.77 3.15
CA THR A 13 11.77 -38.82 3.02
C THR A 13 13.16 -38.22 2.84
N ASP A 14 13.28 -37.13 2.07
CA ASP A 14 14.53 -36.41 1.90
C ASP A 14 14.99 -35.76 3.21
N ALA A 15 14.05 -35.16 3.96
CA ALA A 15 14.32 -34.61 5.27
C ALA A 15 14.79 -35.68 6.28
N GLN A 16 14.18 -36.88 6.26
CA GLN A 16 14.53 -37.98 7.12
C GLN A 16 15.92 -38.53 6.81
N ASN A 17 16.24 -38.66 5.52
CA ASN A 17 17.50 -39.22 5.03
C ASN A 17 18.63 -38.18 4.89
N ASN A 18 18.37 -36.92 5.18
CA ASN A 18 19.30 -35.81 5.00
C ASN A 18 19.85 -35.71 3.56
N ASN A 19 18.95 -35.82 2.57
CA ASN A 19 19.32 -35.71 1.15
C ASN A 19 19.60 -34.24 0.79
N ILE A 20 20.79 -33.75 1.10
CA ILE A 20 21.18 -32.34 0.91
C ILE A 20 21.01 -31.85 -0.53
N VAL A 21 21.12 -32.73 -1.52
CA VAL A 21 20.94 -32.36 -2.94
C VAL A 21 19.48 -31.92 -3.21
N ALA A 22 18.52 -32.46 -2.46
CA ALA A 22 17.11 -32.12 -2.56
C ALA A 22 16.69 -31.04 -1.54
N SER A 23 17.62 -30.43 -0.81
CA SER A 23 17.30 -29.38 0.16
C SER A 23 16.92 -28.06 -0.51
N ILE A 24 16.04 -27.29 0.14
CA ILE A 24 15.70 -25.93 -0.25
C ILE A 24 16.90 -25.04 0.03
N THR A 25 17.56 -24.57 -1.05
CA THR A 25 18.83 -23.83 -0.98
C THR A 25 18.68 -22.42 -0.41
N ASN A 26 17.52 -21.78 -0.61
CA ASN A 26 17.25 -20.45 -0.10
C ASN A 26 15.89 -20.39 0.62
N PRO A 27 15.83 -20.82 1.88
CA PRO A 27 14.58 -20.87 2.65
C PRO A 27 14.02 -19.47 3.01
N THR A 28 14.81 -18.39 2.86
CA THR A 28 14.37 -17.02 3.17
C THR A 28 13.51 -16.40 2.08
N VAL A 29 13.55 -16.97 0.86
CA VAL A 29 12.77 -16.52 -0.32
C VAL A 29 12.10 -17.71 -1.03
N TYR A 30 11.65 -18.68 -0.26
CA TYR A 30 10.96 -19.85 -0.78
C TYR A 30 9.60 -19.47 -1.38
N THR A 31 9.31 -20.00 -2.57
CA THR A 31 7.99 -19.87 -3.21
C THR A 31 7.29 -21.22 -3.12
N ASN A 32 6.08 -21.24 -2.59
CA ASN A 32 5.26 -22.45 -2.46
C ASN A 32 5.05 -23.13 -3.83
N GLN A 33 5.22 -24.45 -3.89
CA GLN A 33 5.07 -25.24 -5.11
C GLN A 33 3.61 -25.61 -5.37
N VAL A 34 2.80 -25.65 -4.32
CA VAL A 34 1.36 -25.92 -4.42
C VAL A 34 0.58 -24.64 -4.13
N VAL A 35 -0.35 -24.29 -5.02
CA VAL A 35 -1.17 -23.07 -4.91
C VAL A 35 -1.99 -23.11 -3.61
N SER A 36 -2.02 -22.00 -2.91
CA SER A 36 -2.75 -21.73 -1.67
C SER A 36 -2.25 -22.47 -0.43
N ASN A 37 -1.86 -23.71 -0.50
CA ASN A 37 -1.37 -24.46 0.65
C ASN A 37 -0.21 -25.35 0.22
N ASP A 38 0.89 -25.28 0.94
CA ASP A 38 2.07 -26.09 0.71
C ASP A 38 2.63 -26.65 2.01
N VAL A 39 3.48 -27.66 1.92
CA VAL A 39 4.09 -28.31 3.08
C VAL A 39 5.58 -28.42 2.88
N VAL A 40 6.34 -27.84 3.81
CA VAL A 40 7.80 -27.95 3.86
C VAL A 40 8.19 -28.71 5.11
N TYR A 41 9.21 -29.54 5.03
CA TYR A 41 9.75 -30.32 6.14
C TYR A 41 11.06 -29.70 6.61
N VAL A 42 11.18 -29.46 7.91
CA VAL A 42 12.39 -28.96 8.53
C VAL A 42 13.07 -30.08 9.32
N ARG A 43 14.32 -30.37 8.95
CA ARG A 43 15.21 -31.19 9.74
C ARG A 43 16.01 -30.31 10.69
N VAL A 44 15.91 -30.56 11.97
CA VAL A 44 16.69 -29.89 13.01
C VAL A 44 17.67 -30.92 13.59
N GLU A 45 18.95 -30.63 13.48
CA GLU A 45 20.02 -31.53 13.89
C GLU A 45 20.99 -30.83 14.86
N ASN A 46 21.42 -31.53 15.90
CA ASN A 46 22.43 -31.03 16.85
C ASN A 46 23.84 -31.46 16.43
N THR A 47 24.85 -30.93 17.09
CA THR A 47 26.27 -31.23 16.83
C THR A 47 26.66 -32.70 16.99
N ASN A 48 25.85 -33.52 17.69
CA ASN A 48 26.06 -34.94 17.87
C ASN A 48 25.34 -35.81 16.84
N GLY A 49 24.69 -35.20 15.84
CA GLY A 49 23.95 -35.91 14.77
C GLY A 49 22.55 -36.37 15.17
N CYS A 50 22.07 -36.03 16.37
CA CYS A 50 20.69 -36.32 16.77
C CYS A 50 19.75 -35.31 16.07
N PHE A 51 18.71 -35.81 15.41
CA PHE A 51 17.81 -34.96 14.63
C PHE A 51 16.34 -35.26 14.89
N ARG A 52 15.50 -34.30 14.48
CA ARG A 52 14.05 -34.45 14.37
C ARG A 52 13.58 -33.76 13.12
N VAL A 53 12.60 -34.33 12.45
CA VAL A 53 11.90 -33.72 11.31
C VAL A 53 10.57 -33.18 11.81
N GLY A 54 10.29 -31.90 11.47
CA GLY A 54 9.03 -31.22 11.71
C GLY A 54 8.38 -30.85 10.38
N GLN A 55 7.07 -30.71 10.38
CA GLN A 55 6.28 -30.23 9.24
C GLN A 55 5.94 -28.76 9.44
N LEU A 56 6.13 -27.95 8.38
CA LEU A 56 5.68 -26.58 8.27
C LEU A 56 4.56 -26.52 7.23
N ASN A 57 3.36 -26.11 7.65
CA ASN A 57 2.25 -25.87 6.73
C ASN A 57 2.31 -24.40 6.31
N LEU A 58 2.44 -24.16 5.02
CA LEU A 58 2.44 -22.86 4.41
C LEU A 58 1.05 -22.61 3.81
N SER A 59 0.43 -21.47 4.13
CA SER A 59 -0.88 -21.12 3.62
C SER A 59 -0.82 -19.73 2.99
N VAL A 60 -1.36 -19.62 1.77
CA VAL A 60 -1.52 -18.35 1.05
C VAL A 60 -3.01 -18.10 0.92
N SER A 61 -3.49 -17.10 1.66
CA SER A 61 -4.89 -16.69 1.59
C SER A 61 -5.17 -15.93 0.29
N THR A 62 -6.31 -16.23 -0.33
CA THR A 62 -6.80 -15.43 -1.46
C THR A 62 -7.34 -14.10 -0.97
N THR A 63 -7.05 -13.02 -1.69
CA THR A 63 -7.56 -11.70 -1.34
C THR A 63 -9.08 -11.64 -1.54
N SER A 64 -9.80 -11.18 -0.52
CA SER A 64 -11.26 -11.01 -0.59
C SER A 64 -11.68 -9.62 -1.07
N ILE A 65 -10.75 -8.67 -1.23
CA ILE A 65 -11.05 -7.37 -1.80
C ILE A 65 -11.07 -7.50 -3.33
N PRO A 66 -12.22 -7.27 -4.00
CA PRO A 66 -12.31 -7.35 -5.44
C PRO A 66 -11.35 -6.32 -6.10
N THR A 67 -10.73 -6.69 -7.21
CA THR A 67 -9.87 -5.77 -7.99
C THR A 67 -10.63 -4.55 -8.51
N THR A 68 -11.95 -4.67 -8.65
CA THR A 68 -12.87 -3.56 -9.03
C THR A 68 -13.12 -2.57 -7.90
N PHE A 69 -12.80 -2.92 -6.65
CA PHE A 69 -12.87 -1.99 -5.54
C PHE A 69 -11.69 -1.02 -5.62
N GLN A 70 -11.93 0.13 -6.23
CA GLN A 70 -10.94 1.20 -6.37
C GLN A 70 -11.55 2.51 -5.88
N LYS A 71 -10.79 3.28 -5.11
CA LYS A 71 -11.18 4.59 -4.59
C LYS A 71 -10.15 5.63 -5.01
N VAL A 72 -10.64 6.73 -5.55
CA VAL A 72 -9.81 7.85 -5.97
C VAL A 72 -10.20 9.06 -5.13
N PHE A 73 -9.21 9.71 -4.56
CA PHE A 73 -9.34 10.97 -3.84
C PHE A 73 -8.51 12.01 -4.57
N THR A 74 -9.17 13.09 -4.97
CA THR A 74 -8.54 14.20 -5.67
C THR A 74 -8.71 15.45 -4.84
N VAL A 75 -7.62 16.16 -4.57
CA VAL A 75 -7.57 17.43 -3.85
C VAL A 75 -6.73 18.43 -4.63
N CYS A 76 -6.97 19.71 -4.42
CA CYS A 76 -6.05 20.74 -4.93
C CYS A 76 -4.77 20.73 -4.10
N ASP A 77 -3.66 21.12 -4.74
CA ASP A 77 -2.40 21.40 -4.05
C ASP A 77 -2.62 22.43 -2.93
N ASP A 78 -2.01 22.25 -1.78
CA ASP A 78 -2.20 23.11 -0.61
C ASP A 78 -0.87 23.70 -0.12
N VAL A 79 -0.94 24.65 0.82
CA VAL A 79 0.24 25.33 1.38
C VAL A 79 0.81 24.65 2.62
N LEU A 80 0.26 23.52 3.06
CA LEU A 80 0.66 22.86 4.31
C LEU A 80 2.07 22.26 4.22
N SER A 81 2.54 21.94 3.02
CA SER A 81 3.93 21.54 2.75
C SER A 81 4.91 22.73 2.70
N GLY A 82 4.39 23.97 2.61
CA GLY A 82 5.16 25.22 2.40
C GLY A 82 5.10 25.73 0.96
N SER A 83 4.47 25.00 0.04
CA SER A 83 4.27 25.39 -1.36
C SER A 83 2.91 24.89 -1.83
N ASN A 84 2.26 25.59 -2.73
CA ASN A 84 1.02 25.18 -3.38
C ASN A 84 1.22 24.74 -4.84
N THR A 85 2.47 24.39 -5.19
CA THR A 85 2.86 23.95 -6.54
C THR A 85 3.76 22.73 -6.53
N ASP A 86 3.96 22.10 -5.36
CA ASP A 86 4.86 20.97 -5.20
C ASP A 86 4.18 19.59 -5.33
N GLY A 87 2.86 19.56 -5.46
CA GLY A 87 2.08 18.33 -5.58
C GLY A 87 1.90 17.60 -4.26
N ILE A 88 2.13 18.27 -3.13
CA ILE A 88 1.93 17.73 -1.78
C ILE A 88 0.67 18.34 -1.19
N ALA A 89 -0.26 17.48 -0.77
CA ALA A 89 -1.51 17.91 -0.17
C ALA A 89 -1.99 16.94 0.91
N THR A 90 -2.98 17.35 1.66
CA THR A 90 -3.55 16.57 2.76
C THR A 90 -4.85 15.90 2.35
N PHE A 91 -4.96 14.63 2.65
CA PHE A 91 -6.07 13.76 2.27
C PHE A 91 -6.82 13.22 3.49
N ASN A 92 -8.12 13.07 3.34
CA ASN A 92 -8.96 12.30 4.24
C ASN A 92 -9.62 11.14 3.47
N PHE A 93 -9.16 9.91 3.73
CA PHE A 93 -9.75 8.70 3.15
C PHE A 93 -10.29 7.73 4.20
N SER A 94 -10.60 8.21 5.40
CA SER A 94 -11.11 7.42 6.52
C SER A 94 -12.42 6.68 6.20
N SER A 95 -13.24 7.24 5.29
CA SER A 95 -14.49 6.62 4.83
C SER A 95 -14.30 5.26 4.14
N VAL A 96 -13.09 4.96 3.64
CA VAL A 96 -12.79 3.70 2.96
C VAL A 96 -12.82 2.52 3.91
N THR A 97 -12.49 2.71 5.19
CA THR A 97 -12.47 1.65 6.20
C THR A 97 -13.82 0.93 6.32
N SER A 98 -14.91 1.70 6.45
CA SER A 98 -16.27 1.13 6.54
C SER A 98 -16.69 0.45 5.23
N GLN A 99 -16.26 0.98 4.09
CA GLN A 99 -16.58 0.41 2.78
C GLN A 99 -15.85 -0.94 2.58
N ILE A 100 -14.58 -1.05 3.02
CA ILE A 100 -13.84 -2.30 3.00
C ILE A 100 -14.49 -3.29 3.97
N GLN A 101 -14.83 -2.87 5.18
CA GLN A 101 -15.47 -3.73 6.17
C GLN A 101 -16.79 -4.32 5.65
N ALA A 102 -17.54 -3.57 4.85
CA ALA A 102 -18.79 -4.03 4.23
C ALA A 102 -18.61 -5.11 3.15
N LEU A 103 -17.39 -5.36 2.67
CA LEU A 103 -17.07 -6.45 1.73
C LEU A 103 -16.99 -7.82 2.43
N TYR A 104 -16.93 -7.83 3.75
CA TYR A 104 -16.79 -9.04 4.56
C TYR A 104 -18.09 -9.37 5.31
N PRO A 105 -18.26 -10.61 5.75
CA PRO A 105 -19.43 -11.01 6.53
C PRO A 105 -19.65 -10.14 7.77
N VAL A 106 -20.89 -9.81 8.04
CA VAL A 106 -21.27 -9.01 9.23
C VAL A 106 -20.82 -9.72 10.50
N GLY A 107 -20.16 -8.98 11.38
CA GLY A 107 -19.62 -9.50 12.65
C GLY A 107 -18.25 -10.12 12.56
N GLN A 108 -17.63 -10.21 11.38
CA GLN A 108 -16.25 -10.64 11.26
C GLN A 108 -15.32 -9.56 11.84
N LEU A 109 -14.47 -9.95 12.78
CA LEU A 109 -13.49 -9.05 13.41
C LEU A 109 -12.27 -8.92 12.48
N LEU A 110 -12.06 -7.71 11.97
CA LEU A 110 -11.01 -7.39 11.00
C LEU A 110 -10.06 -6.35 11.55
N THR A 111 -8.78 -6.49 11.21
CA THR A 111 -7.78 -5.45 11.30
C THR A 111 -7.51 -4.91 9.90
N ILE A 112 -7.81 -3.62 9.67
CA ILE A 112 -7.61 -2.96 8.39
C ILE A 112 -6.52 -1.92 8.57
N LYS A 113 -5.44 -2.05 7.80
CA LYS A 113 -4.29 -1.13 7.83
C LYS A 113 -3.96 -0.63 6.44
N TYR A 114 -3.38 0.56 6.39
CA TYR A 114 -3.03 1.27 5.16
C TYR A 114 -1.52 1.51 5.11
N TYR A 115 -0.94 1.38 3.92
CA TYR A 115 0.50 1.44 3.73
C TYR A 115 0.88 2.26 2.50
N LYS A 116 2.04 2.90 2.54
CA LYS A 116 2.56 3.71 1.44
C LYS A 116 3.07 2.89 0.26
N ASN A 117 3.40 1.61 0.49
CA ASN A 117 3.95 0.70 -0.51
C ASN A 117 3.64 -0.76 -0.17
N GLN A 118 3.84 -1.63 -1.15
CA GLN A 118 3.57 -3.06 -1.02
C GLN A 118 4.51 -3.78 -0.04
N ALA A 119 5.78 -3.38 0.00
CA ALA A 119 6.76 -4.04 0.87
C ALA A 119 6.40 -3.86 2.36
N ASP A 120 6.02 -2.64 2.76
CA ASP A 120 5.56 -2.36 4.12
C ASP A 120 4.27 -3.12 4.45
N ALA A 121 3.34 -3.21 3.48
CA ALA A 121 2.08 -3.96 3.66
C ALA A 121 2.32 -5.47 3.83
N LEU A 122 3.27 -6.05 3.10
CA LEU A 122 3.66 -7.46 3.25
C LEU A 122 4.37 -7.71 4.58
N ALA A 123 5.24 -6.79 4.99
CA ALA A 123 6.00 -6.88 6.24
C ALA A 123 5.21 -6.47 7.49
N GLU A 124 3.99 -5.95 7.33
CA GLU A 124 3.13 -5.40 8.40
C GLU A 124 3.80 -4.25 9.20
N GLN A 125 4.65 -3.48 8.54
CA GLN A 125 5.43 -2.40 9.14
C GLN A 125 5.06 -1.04 8.56
N ASN A 126 5.36 0.03 9.28
CA ASN A 126 5.22 1.41 8.80
C ASN A 126 3.81 1.77 8.28
N TYR A 127 2.76 1.21 8.89
CA TYR A 127 1.39 1.55 8.48
C TYR A 127 1.08 3.05 8.74
N ILE A 128 0.17 3.59 7.95
CA ILE A 128 -0.32 4.96 8.07
C ILE A 128 -1.23 5.03 9.31
N THR A 129 -0.84 5.84 10.28
CA THR A 129 -1.56 5.95 11.56
C THR A 129 -2.76 6.89 11.52
N ASP A 130 -2.70 7.93 10.68
CA ASP A 130 -3.79 8.89 10.52
C ASP A 130 -4.21 8.98 9.04
N ILE A 131 -5.32 8.31 8.73
CA ILE A 131 -5.93 8.30 7.40
C ILE A 131 -6.96 9.43 7.21
N SER A 132 -7.26 10.17 8.27
CA SER A 132 -8.16 11.32 8.23
C SER A 132 -7.40 12.63 7.94
N ASN A 133 -6.09 12.63 8.14
CA ASN A 133 -5.21 13.79 7.93
C ASN A 133 -3.84 13.33 7.37
N TYR A 134 -3.88 12.61 6.25
CA TYR A 134 -2.69 12.04 5.63
C TYR A 134 -2.10 13.00 4.59
N THR A 135 -0.80 13.26 4.68
CA THR A 135 -0.06 14.06 3.68
C THR A 135 0.83 13.16 2.84
N ASN A 136 0.78 13.31 1.51
CA ASN A 136 1.50 12.47 0.54
C ASN A 136 3.01 12.82 0.39
N ILE A 137 3.66 13.18 1.49
CA ILE A 137 5.10 13.53 1.51
C ILE A 137 5.91 12.38 0.91
N GLY A 138 6.77 12.74 -0.08
CA GLY A 138 7.60 11.79 -0.83
C GLY A 138 6.92 11.17 -2.05
N TYR A 139 5.64 11.48 -2.30
CA TYR A 139 4.85 10.99 -3.44
C TYR A 139 4.08 12.14 -4.11
N PRO A 140 4.77 13.12 -4.71
CA PRO A 140 4.12 14.29 -5.27
C PRO A 140 3.17 13.93 -6.42
N ILE A 141 2.05 14.66 -6.51
CA ILE A 141 1.03 14.58 -7.57
C ILE A 141 0.17 13.31 -7.48
N ASN A 142 0.75 12.13 -7.35
CA ASN A 142 -0.01 10.87 -7.33
C ASN A 142 0.60 9.86 -6.38
N GLN A 143 -0.25 9.16 -5.63
CA GLN A 143 0.18 8.07 -4.76
C GLN A 143 -0.85 6.95 -4.72
N ASN A 144 -0.38 5.70 -4.82
CA ASN A 144 -1.18 4.53 -4.50
C ASN A 144 -1.00 4.15 -3.02
N ILE A 145 -2.12 3.93 -2.34
CA ILE A 145 -2.16 3.43 -0.97
C ILE A 145 -2.56 1.95 -0.99
N TYR A 146 -1.75 1.13 -0.35
CA TYR A 146 -2.00 -0.29 -0.18
C TYR A 146 -2.86 -0.53 1.05
N VAL A 147 -3.84 -1.40 0.90
CA VAL A 147 -4.71 -1.84 1.99
C VAL A 147 -4.34 -3.27 2.33
N ARG A 148 -4.23 -3.56 3.60
CA ARG A 148 -4.14 -4.91 4.14
C ARG A 148 -5.27 -5.15 5.12
N VAL A 149 -5.94 -6.29 4.98
CA VAL A 149 -7.01 -6.73 5.87
C VAL A 149 -6.63 -8.08 6.45
N ASP A 150 -6.56 -8.16 7.76
CA ASP A 150 -6.24 -9.37 8.50
C ASP A 150 -7.40 -9.79 9.39
N SER A 151 -7.58 -11.09 9.57
CA SER A 151 -8.50 -11.64 10.56
C SER A 151 -7.96 -11.44 11.96
N GLN A 152 -8.75 -10.90 12.88
CA GLN A 152 -8.34 -10.78 14.29
C GLN A 152 -8.30 -12.14 15.02
N ALA A 153 -8.95 -13.17 14.46
CA ALA A 153 -9.02 -14.47 15.11
C ALA A 153 -7.71 -15.26 14.99
N ASN A 154 -7.02 -15.17 13.84
CA ASN A 154 -5.88 -16.02 13.52
C ASN A 154 -4.79 -15.28 12.72
N ASN A 155 -4.92 -13.97 12.53
CA ASN A 155 -4.02 -13.12 11.75
C ASN A 155 -3.87 -13.55 10.27
N ASP A 156 -4.83 -14.30 9.71
CA ASP A 156 -4.83 -14.63 8.29
C ASP A 156 -5.00 -13.37 7.45
N CYS A 157 -4.18 -13.22 6.40
CA CYS A 157 -4.33 -12.15 5.43
C CYS A 157 -5.54 -12.42 4.54
N LEU A 158 -6.59 -11.64 4.71
CA LEU A 158 -7.86 -11.73 3.97
C LEU A 158 -7.91 -10.79 2.76
N GLY A 159 -7.00 -9.85 2.66
CA GLY A 159 -6.94 -8.93 1.54
C GLY A 159 -5.68 -8.10 1.56
N LEU A 160 -5.02 -7.96 0.39
CA LEU A 160 -3.88 -7.07 0.21
C LEU A 160 -3.85 -6.56 -1.23
N GLY A 161 -3.74 -5.26 -1.40
CA GLY A 161 -3.62 -4.63 -2.70
C GLY A 161 -3.64 -3.11 -2.64
N HIS A 162 -3.29 -2.47 -3.75
CA HIS A 162 -3.51 -1.04 -3.89
C HIS A 162 -4.98 -0.82 -4.31
N HIS A 163 -5.74 -0.20 -3.44
CA HIS A 163 -7.16 0.03 -3.64
C HIS A 163 -7.56 1.50 -3.52
N ILE A 164 -6.59 2.36 -3.22
CA ILE A 164 -6.80 3.79 -3.07
C ILE A 164 -5.75 4.52 -3.90
N THR A 165 -6.19 5.49 -4.67
CA THR A 165 -5.33 6.42 -5.41
C THR A 165 -5.59 7.83 -4.88
N LEU A 166 -4.52 8.52 -4.52
CA LEU A 166 -4.53 9.92 -4.10
C LEU A 166 -3.97 10.77 -5.24
N ASN A 167 -4.70 11.77 -5.68
CA ASN A 167 -4.31 12.71 -6.73
C ASN A 167 -4.28 14.13 -6.20
N VAL A 168 -3.23 14.87 -6.51
CA VAL A 168 -3.14 16.30 -6.27
C VAL A 168 -3.27 17.04 -7.60
N GLU A 169 -4.27 17.91 -7.70
CA GLU A 169 -4.44 18.80 -8.83
C GLU A 169 -3.72 20.14 -8.57
N ARG A 170 -3.00 20.59 -9.57
CA ARG A 170 -2.32 21.88 -9.49
C ARG A 170 -3.33 23.00 -9.44
N ILE A 171 -3.07 24.00 -8.61
CA ILE A 171 -3.84 25.25 -8.59
C ILE A 171 -3.58 25.99 -9.92
N PRO A 172 -4.63 26.47 -10.60
CA PRO A 172 -4.45 27.29 -11.79
C PRO A 172 -3.59 28.51 -11.49
N PHE A 173 -2.58 28.73 -12.31
CA PHE A 173 -1.75 29.92 -12.22
C PHE A 173 -2.43 31.09 -12.94
N ILE A 174 -2.54 32.22 -12.26
CA ILE A 174 -3.04 33.47 -12.86
C ILE A 174 -1.96 34.51 -12.72
N GLU A 175 -1.47 35.02 -13.87
CA GLU A 175 -0.58 36.18 -13.87
C GLU A 175 -1.38 37.45 -13.55
N ASN A 176 -0.74 38.36 -12.82
CA ASN A 176 -1.27 39.69 -12.64
C ASN A 176 -1.18 40.44 -13.99
N LEU A 177 -2.27 40.52 -14.70
CA LEU A 177 -2.34 41.24 -15.96
C LEU A 177 -2.65 42.72 -15.71
N VAL A 178 -1.89 43.58 -16.35
CA VAL A 178 -2.15 45.03 -16.37
C VAL A 178 -2.64 45.39 -17.76
N ILE A 179 -3.88 45.83 -17.86
CA ILE A 179 -4.45 46.33 -19.11
C ILE A 179 -4.39 47.86 -19.08
N ASN A 180 -3.63 48.44 -19.96
CA ASN A 180 -3.52 49.90 -20.09
C ASN A 180 -4.35 50.36 -21.29
N HIS A 181 -5.14 51.37 -21.08
CA HIS A 181 -5.90 52.03 -22.12
C HIS A 181 -5.74 53.56 -22.04
N CYS A 182 -5.83 54.23 -23.16
CA CYS A 182 -5.88 55.71 -23.16
C CYS A 182 -7.30 56.14 -22.83
N ASP A 183 -7.42 57.15 -21.96
CA ASP A 183 -8.68 57.81 -21.67
C ASP A 183 -9.11 58.63 -22.91
N ASP A 184 -10.32 58.38 -23.39
CA ASP A 184 -10.83 58.97 -24.61
C ASP A 184 -11.54 60.34 -24.42
N ASN A 185 -11.98 60.59 -23.18
CA ASN A 185 -12.70 61.81 -22.83
C ASN A 185 -12.13 62.58 -21.63
N GLN A 186 -11.00 62.14 -21.07
CA GLN A 186 -10.28 62.73 -19.92
C GLN A 186 -11.07 62.74 -18.61
N ASP A 187 -11.98 61.79 -18.43
CA ASP A 187 -12.75 61.63 -17.18
C ASP A 187 -12.16 60.58 -16.22
N GLY A 188 -11.10 59.87 -16.64
CA GLY A 188 -10.44 58.83 -15.85
C GLY A 188 -11.20 57.50 -15.80
N ALA A 189 -12.23 57.32 -16.63
CA ALA A 189 -13.05 56.13 -16.72
C ALA A 189 -13.00 55.49 -18.11
N PHE A 190 -12.86 54.17 -18.18
CA PHE A 190 -12.86 53.42 -19.43
C PHE A 190 -13.54 52.05 -19.24
N GLY A 191 -14.37 51.65 -20.20
CA GLY A 191 -15.04 50.35 -20.19
C GLY A 191 -14.15 49.23 -20.72
N PHE A 192 -13.50 48.46 -19.84
CA PHE A 192 -12.66 47.33 -20.22
C PHE A 192 -13.48 46.10 -20.55
N ASP A 193 -13.20 45.47 -21.70
CA ASP A 193 -13.69 44.16 -22.04
C ASP A 193 -12.70 43.10 -21.45
N THR A 194 -13.12 42.44 -20.39
CA THR A 194 -12.34 41.40 -19.72
C THR A 194 -12.67 40.00 -20.21
N SER A 195 -13.55 39.83 -21.21
CA SER A 195 -13.96 38.50 -21.68
C SER A 195 -12.83 37.72 -22.34
N ALA A 196 -11.83 38.39 -22.90
CA ALA A 196 -10.64 37.76 -23.49
C ALA A 196 -9.76 37.06 -22.49
N LEU A 197 -9.87 37.35 -21.18
CA LEU A 197 -9.12 36.68 -20.11
C LEU A 197 -9.61 35.25 -19.83
N GLN A 198 -10.76 34.84 -20.38
CA GLN A 198 -11.35 33.52 -20.20
C GLN A 198 -10.83 32.48 -21.19
N THR A 199 -9.96 32.84 -22.14
CA THR A 199 -9.53 31.99 -23.26
C THR A 199 -8.07 31.56 -23.21
N THR A 200 -7.37 31.73 -22.10
CA THR A 200 -5.97 31.27 -21.90
C THR A 200 -5.88 30.03 -21.05
#